data_5d47008dd2da1064ba8856a966076b45
#
_entry.id   5d47008dd2da1064ba8856a966076b45
#
_cell.length_a   1.000
_cell.length_b   1.000
_cell.length_c   1.000
_cell.angle_alpha   90.00
_cell.angle_beta   90.00
_cell.angle_gamma   90.00
#
_symmetry.space_group_name_H-M   'P 1'
#
loop_
_entity.id
_entity.type
_entity.pdbx_description
1 polymer ?
#
loop_
_entity_poly.entity_id
_entity_poly.type
_entity_poly.pdbx_seq_one_letter_code
_entity_poly.pdbx_strand_id
1 'polypeptide(L)'
;DFGDICVAPRVCDLSIAGAYIVLNNSEPEKMLAAFVSGYHSVYPLNTEEVDLVWRLLRMRLAVSVVNSTLLASKNPEDAYIIISQAPAWDFLENFSINEGLIKARLRNSCGMPVVEGADRIVDWIKEESNNFSPLFGTNLANLEIKSLSVENTSVPQNPFDLRNDEAKNIGFEIGDGASFWLGYYNEPRLIYTAPAFRLGPWKASNRRTVHIAIDVYADEGTELFAPLDGEVFTAEYRDNQLDYGGVIILKHITPSKDEFFTLYGHLDPVFLNNIKVGDKIAKGQKFCQLGAPEVNGGWAPHVHFQLALTTDGMEADWPGVADPDDLRFWNAVCPNPAALLNLKNLDCFYQPSSKKEVMNDRLKHFGGNLSVSYNDPILVSR
;
A
#
# COMPACT_ATOMS: atom_id res chain seq x y z
N ASP A 1 -26.95 32.54 3.57
CA ASP A 1 -26.71 33.85 4.18
C ASP A 1 -25.56 34.52 3.44
N PHE A 2 -25.79 35.75 2.94
CA PHE A 2 -24.78 36.53 2.22
C PHE A 2 -24.08 37.57 3.16
N GLY A 3 -24.40 37.56 4.44
CA GLY A 3 -23.82 38.46 5.42
C GLY A 3 -22.33 38.27 5.69
N ASP A 4 -21.84 37.05 5.45
CA ASP A 4 -20.44 36.66 5.71
C ASP A 4 -19.59 36.57 4.42
N ILE A 5 -20.08 37.10 3.28
CA ILE A 5 -19.31 37.11 2.03
C ILE A 5 -18.05 37.95 2.21
N CYS A 6 -16.91 37.34 1.92
CA CYS A 6 -15.62 38.03 1.87
C CYS A 6 -14.80 37.58 0.66
N VAL A 7 -13.83 38.41 0.28
CA VAL A 7 -12.84 38.02 -0.72
C VAL A 7 -11.77 37.18 -0.03
N ALA A 8 -11.66 35.92 -0.43
CA ALA A 8 -10.70 34.96 0.13
C ALA A 8 -10.15 34.04 -0.96
N PRO A 9 -9.00 33.38 -0.75
CA PRO A 9 -8.55 32.31 -1.63
C PRO A 9 -9.63 31.24 -1.78
N ARG A 10 -9.87 30.74 -2.99
CA ARG A 10 -10.95 29.76 -3.30
C ARG A 10 -10.80 28.47 -2.50
N VAL A 11 -9.56 28.08 -2.13
CA VAL A 11 -9.30 26.91 -1.30
C VAL A 11 -9.93 27.02 0.09
N CYS A 12 -10.16 28.22 0.61
CA CYS A 12 -10.84 28.43 1.89
C CYS A 12 -12.30 27.96 1.81
N ASP A 13 -13.01 28.30 0.74
CA ASP A 13 -14.41 27.88 0.53
C ASP A 13 -14.51 26.36 0.40
N LEU A 14 -13.63 25.77 -0.43
CA LEU A 14 -13.52 24.31 -0.55
C LEU A 14 -13.27 23.64 0.80
N SER A 15 -12.34 24.17 1.61
CA SER A 15 -11.99 23.61 2.91
C SER A 15 -13.10 23.74 3.94
N ILE A 16 -13.86 24.85 3.89
CA ILE A 16 -15.04 25.06 4.74
C ILE A 16 -16.10 23.98 4.43
N ALA A 17 -16.43 23.77 3.15
CA ALA A 17 -17.38 22.73 2.76
C ALA A 17 -16.86 21.34 3.13
N GLY A 18 -15.58 21.05 2.84
CA GLY A 18 -14.91 19.81 3.19
C GLY A 18 -14.98 19.48 4.68
N ALA A 19 -14.90 20.49 5.55
CA ALA A 19 -14.98 20.32 7.00
C ALA A 19 -16.29 19.65 7.46
N TYR A 20 -17.39 19.89 6.78
CA TYR A 20 -18.67 19.29 7.13
C TYR A 20 -18.88 17.93 6.46
N ILE A 21 -18.22 17.67 5.33
CA ILE A 21 -18.30 16.40 4.59
C ILE A 21 -17.61 15.28 5.36
N VAL A 22 -16.52 15.55 6.06
CA VAL A 22 -15.76 14.54 6.81
C VAL A 22 -16.40 14.12 8.11
N LEU A 23 -17.34 14.90 8.66
CA LEU A 23 -17.98 14.60 9.95
C LEU A 23 -18.92 13.38 9.84
N ASN A 24 -18.92 12.55 10.89
CA ASN A 24 -19.74 11.33 10.97
C ASN A 24 -19.53 10.35 9.81
N ASN A 25 -18.36 10.38 9.17
CA ASN A 25 -18.02 9.50 8.07
C ASN A 25 -17.01 8.42 8.54
N SER A 26 -17.20 7.19 8.08
CA SER A 26 -16.30 6.09 8.42
C SER A 26 -14.98 6.09 7.62
N GLU A 27 -14.94 6.79 6.49
CA GLU A 27 -13.78 6.91 5.60
C GLU A 27 -13.61 8.38 5.16
N PRO A 28 -13.34 9.29 6.13
CA PRO A 28 -13.36 10.72 5.87
C PRO A 28 -12.30 11.17 4.86
N GLU A 29 -11.14 10.49 4.80
CA GLU A 29 -10.07 10.77 3.85
C GLU A 29 -10.46 10.44 2.41
N LYS A 30 -11.18 9.34 2.18
CA LYS A 30 -11.68 8.96 0.84
C LYS A 30 -12.79 9.90 0.39
N MET A 31 -13.69 10.25 1.31
CA MET A 31 -14.77 11.19 1.03
C MET A 31 -14.23 12.58 0.69
N LEU A 32 -13.24 13.06 1.46
CA LEU A 32 -12.58 14.32 1.17
C LEU A 32 -11.89 14.30 -0.19
N ALA A 33 -11.18 13.21 -0.51
CA ALA A 33 -10.51 13.04 -1.80
C ALA A 33 -11.50 13.09 -2.98
N ALA A 34 -12.63 12.40 -2.86
CA ALA A 34 -13.69 12.44 -3.88
C ALA A 34 -14.27 13.86 -4.04
N PHE A 35 -14.51 14.56 -2.94
CA PHE A 35 -15.02 15.93 -2.94
C PHE A 35 -14.04 16.90 -3.61
N VAL A 36 -12.76 16.86 -3.23
CA VAL A 36 -11.71 17.73 -3.79
C VAL A 36 -11.51 17.44 -5.28
N SER A 37 -11.51 16.16 -5.68
CA SER A 37 -11.44 15.75 -7.07
C SER A 37 -12.61 16.28 -7.89
N GLY A 38 -13.83 16.19 -7.36
CA GLY A 38 -15.03 16.75 -7.99
C GLY A 38 -14.92 18.27 -8.22
N TYR A 39 -14.46 19.00 -7.21
CA TYR A 39 -14.21 20.44 -7.33
C TYR A 39 -13.13 20.73 -8.37
N HIS A 40 -12.00 20.03 -8.30
CA HIS A 40 -10.86 20.18 -9.23
C HIS A 40 -11.27 19.94 -10.69
N SER A 41 -12.19 19.02 -10.95
CA SER A 41 -12.66 18.70 -12.30
C SER A 41 -13.38 19.86 -12.99
N VAL A 42 -13.99 20.76 -12.20
CA VAL A 42 -14.70 21.95 -12.70
C VAL A 42 -13.83 23.20 -12.58
N TYR A 43 -13.13 23.33 -11.46
CA TYR A 43 -12.26 24.45 -11.14
C TYR A 43 -10.86 23.92 -10.78
N PRO A 44 -9.95 23.78 -11.75
CA PRO A 44 -8.63 23.23 -11.52
C PRO A 44 -7.86 23.94 -10.42
N LEU A 45 -7.45 23.19 -9.40
CA LEU A 45 -6.60 23.64 -8.30
C LEU A 45 -5.13 23.47 -8.68
N ASN A 46 -4.25 24.29 -8.15
CA ASN A 46 -2.81 24.00 -8.19
C ASN A 46 -2.38 23.14 -6.99
N THR A 47 -1.12 22.70 -6.98
CA THR A 47 -0.60 21.78 -5.96
C THR A 47 -0.63 22.41 -4.57
N GLU A 48 -0.27 23.69 -4.45
CA GLU A 48 -0.25 24.43 -3.19
C GLU A 48 -1.67 24.55 -2.61
N GLU A 49 -2.67 24.77 -3.45
CA GLU A 49 -4.07 24.81 -3.00
C GLU A 49 -4.53 23.44 -2.48
N VAL A 50 -4.19 22.35 -3.20
CA VAL A 50 -4.53 20.98 -2.75
C VAL A 50 -3.86 20.66 -1.42
N ASP A 51 -2.59 21.02 -1.24
CA ASP A 51 -1.83 20.80 -0.01
C ASP A 51 -2.36 21.53 1.20
N LEU A 52 -3.03 22.66 0.99
CA LEU A 52 -3.60 23.46 2.07
C LEU A 52 -4.96 22.95 2.55
N VAL A 53 -5.69 22.17 1.74
CA VAL A 53 -7.07 21.75 2.06
C VAL A 53 -7.17 21.13 3.45
N TRP A 54 -6.30 20.17 3.76
CA TRP A 54 -6.36 19.45 5.04
C TRP A 54 -6.15 20.37 6.25
N ARG A 55 -5.16 21.24 6.20
CA ARG A 55 -4.86 22.19 7.29
C ARG A 55 -5.99 23.16 7.49
N LEU A 56 -6.50 23.75 6.40
CA LEU A 56 -7.59 24.71 6.44
C LEU A 56 -8.90 24.07 6.93
N LEU A 57 -9.18 22.83 6.52
CA LEU A 57 -10.32 22.05 7.00
C LEU A 57 -10.26 21.86 8.53
N ARG A 58 -9.14 21.38 9.06
CA ARG A 58 -8.96 21.20 10.51
C ARG A 58 -9.07 22.51 11.26
N MET A 59 -8.49 23.59 10.73
CA MET A 59 -8.62 24.93 11.29
C MET A 59 -10.09 25.38 11.31
N ARG A 60 -10.86 25.13 10.24
CA ARG A 60 -12.29 25.45 10.19
C ARG A 60 -13.08 24.72 11.27
N LEU A 61 -12.83 23.43 11.48
CA LEU A 61 -13.47 22.66 12.54
C LEU A 61 -13.13 23.22 13.93
N ALA A 62 -11.87 23.51 14.19
CA ALA A 62 -11.44 24.10 15.46
C ALA A 62 -12.12 25.47 15.72
N VAL A 63 -12.16 26.35 14.72
CA VAL A 63 -12.85 27.66 14.79
C VAL A 63 -14.35 27.46 15.02
N SER A 64 -14.98 26.47 14.36
CA SER A 64 -16.40 26.18 14.55
C SER A 64 -16.71 25.76 15.98
N VAL A 65 -15.88 24.90 16.57
CA VAL A 65 -16.03 24.47 17.98
C VAL A 65 -15.90 25.65 18.95
N VAL A 66 -14.86 26.48 18.79
CA VAL A 66 -14.64 27.64 19.64
C VAL A 66 -15.80 28.63 19.55
N ASN A 67 -16.22 28.96 18.33
CA ASN A 67 -17.31 29.93 18.13
C ASN A 67 -18.65 29.41 18.66
N SER A 68 -18.96 28.13 18.43
CA SER A 68 -20.20 27.53 18.94
C SER A 68 -20.21 27.48 20.47
N THR A 69 -19.08 27.23 21.12
CA THR A 69 -18.95 27.28 22.58
C THR A 69 -19.22 28.70 23.14
N LEU A 70 -18.62 29.71 22.51
CA LEU A 70 -18.82 31.13 22.91
C LEU A 70 -20.27 31.58 22.69
N LEU A 71 -20.90 31.14 21.58
CA LEU A 71 -22.29 31.48 21.28
C LEU A 71 -23.26 30.76 22.23
N ALA A 72 -23.05 29.49 22.52
CA ALA A 72 -23.86 28.72 23.44
C ALA A 72 -23.81 29.26 24.86
N SER A 73 -22.67 29.82 25.31
CA SER A 73 -22.59 30.46 26.61
C SER A 73 -23.46 31.72 26.73
N LYS A 74 -23.78 32.36 25.60
CA LYS A 74 -24.66 33.54 25.53
C LYS A 74 -26.11 33.18 25.25
N ASN A 75 -26.37 32.02 24.63
CA ASN A 75 -27.69 31.58 24.23
C ASN A 75 -27.88 30.10 24.63
N PRO A 76 -27.98 29.80 25.94
CA PRO A 76 -27.96 28.41 26.43
C PRO A 76 -29.19 27.59 26.01
N GLU A 77 -30.29 28.22 25.60
CA GLU A 77 -31.53 27.57 25.15
C GLU A 77 -31.51 27.14 23.69
N ASP A 78 -30.52 27.56 22.89
CA ASP A 78 -30.43 27.23 21.48
C ASP A 78 -29.49 26.04 21.25
N ALA A 79 -30.06 24.82 21.27
CA ALA A 79 -29.33 23.60 21.04
C ALA A 79 -28.76 23.48 19.61
N TYR A 80 -29.25 24.25 18.63
CA TYR A 80 -28.76 24.20 17.25
C TYR A 80 -27.31 24.71 17.14
N ILE A 81 -26.92 25.67 18.02
CA ILE A 81 -25.58 26.27 18.03
C ILE A 81 -24.47 25.20 18.17
N ILE A 82 -24.75 24.14 18.94
CA ILE A 82 -23.76 23.09 19.25
C ILE A 82 -23.95 21.80 18.47
N ILE A 83 -24.86 21.74 17.51
CA ILE A 83 -25.21 20.50 16.80
C ILE A 83 -24.02 19.82 16.09
N SER A 84 -23.09 20.60 15.56
CA SER A 84 -21.87 20.10 14.92
C SER A 84 -20.66 19.99 15.84
N GLN A 85 -20.79 20.42 17.11
CA GLN A 85 -19.65 20.53 18.03
C GLN A 85 -19.10 19.16 18.42
N ALA A 86 -19.96 18.23 18.82
CA ALA A 86 -19.53 16.88 19.22
C ALA A 86 -18.91 16.09 18.06
N PRO A 87 -19.49 16.06 16.84
CA PRO A 87 -18.83 15.45 15.70
C PRO A 87 -17.49 16.09 15.31
N ALA A 88 -17.38 17.43 15.45
CA ALA A 88 -16.13 18.13 15.15
C ALA A 88 -15.03 17.82 16.18
N TRP A 89 -15.37 17.75 17.46
CA TRP A 89 -14.48 17.32 18.52
C TRP A 89 -14.00 15.88 18.29
N ASP A 90 -14.94 14.96 18.08
CA ASP A 90 -14.62 13.57 17.82
C ASP A 90 -13.65 13.43 16.63
N PHE A 91 -13.91 14.14 15.53
CA PHE A 91 -13.02 14.14 14.38
C PHE A 91 -11.63 14.70 14.70
N LEU A 92 -11.55 15.83 15.41
CA LEU A 92 -10.26 16.47 15.73
C LEU A 92 -9.40 15.66 16.70
N GLU A 93 -10.03 14.93 17.63
CA GLU A 93 -9.35 14.16 18.67
C GLU A 93 -9.04 12.71 18.23
N ASN A 94 -9.97 12.07 17.54
CA ASN A 94 -9.94 10.64 17.29
C ASN A 94 -9.53 10.27 15.85
N PHE A 95 -9.70 11.18 14.89
CA PHE A 95 -9.25 10.91 13.52
C PHE A 95 -7.81 11.39 13.34
N SER A 96 -6.90 10.41 13.35
CA SER A 96 -5.48 10.65 13.12
C SER A 96 -5.07 10.07 11.77
N ILE A 97 -4.57 10.93 10.89
CA ILE A 97 -3.90 10.56 9.65
C ILE A 97 -2.66 11.43 9.49
N ASN A 98 -1.57 10.84 8.99
CA ASN A 98 -0.37 11.61 8.69
C ASN A 98 -0.66 12.66 7.61
N GLU A 99 -0.15 13.88 7.79
CA GLU A 99 -0.41 14.99 6.89
C GLU A 99 0.17 14.75 5.49
N GLY A 100 1.34 14.13 5.38
CA GLY A 100 1.94 13.79 4.10
C GLY A 100 1.08 12.77 3.33
N LEU A 101 0.57 11.75 4.03
CA LEU A 101 -0.29 10.72 3.41
C LEU A 101 -1.61 11.30 2.90
N ILE A 102 -2.27 12.18 3.68
CA ILE A 102 -3.51 12.83 3.19
C ILE A 102 -3.24 13.77 2.02
N LYS A 103 -2.14 14.51 2.02
CA LYS A 103 -1.73 15.33 0.86
C LYS A 103 -1.51 14.48 -0.38
N ALA A 104 -0.75 13.39 -0.26
CA ALA A 104 -0.52 12.44 -1.36
C ALA A 104 -1.84 11.91 -1.92
N ARG A 105 -2.81 11.58 -1.04
CA ARG A 105 -4.14 11.12 -1.44
C ARG A 105 -4.94 12.19 -2.19
N LEU A 106 -4.96 13.41 -1.69
CA LEU A 106 -5.65 14.53 -2.33
C LEU A 106 -5.03 14.87 -3.69
N ARG A 107 -3.70 14.92 -3.77
CA ARG A 107 -2.97 15.11 -5.04
C ARG A 107 -3.32 14.01 -6.04
N ASN A 108 -3.25 12.73 -5.63
CA ASN A 108 -3.59 11.60 -6.50
C ASN A 108 -5.02 11.66 -7.01
N SER A 109 -5.98 12.05 -6.16
CA SER A 109 -7.39 12.20 -6.56
C SER A 109 -7.61 13.27 -7.63
N CYS A 110 -6.74 14.29 -7.66
CA CYS A 110 -6.71 15.36 -8.67
C CYS A 110 -5.83 15.01 -9.89
N GLY A 111 -5.27 13.80 -9.99
CA GLY A 111 -4.37 13.41 -11.06
C GLY A 111 -2.98 14.05 -10.98
N MET A 112 -2.60 14.58 -9.82
CA MET A 112 -1.29 15.14 -9.54
C MET A 112 -0.33 14.08 -8.99
N PRO A 113 1.00 14.26 -9.15
CA PRO A 113 1.99 13.40 -8.50
C PRO A 113 1.81 13.35 -6.98
N VAL A 114 1.90 12.15 -6.37
CA VAL A 114 1.68 11.95 -4.92
C VAL A 114 2.70 12.71 -4.06
N VAL A 115 3.93 12.81 -4.55
CA VAL A 115 5.01 13.65 -3.99
C VAL A 115 5.67 14.44 -5.11
N GLU A 116 6.38 15.48 -4.74
CA GLU A 116 7.20 16.20 -5.71
C GLU A 116 8.28 15.27 -6.28
N GLY A 117 8.47 15.30 -7.59
CA GLY A 117 9.46 14.45 -8.27
C GLY A 117 9.04 13.00 -8.51
N ALA A 118 7.82 12.57 -8.17
CA ALA A 118 7.35 11.20 -8.35
C ALA A 118 7.61 10.65 -9.76
N ASP A 119 7.22 11.39 -10.79
CA ASP A 119 7.42 10.95 -12.18
C ASP A 119 8.91 10.88 -12.54
N ARG A 120 9.73 11.86 -12.10
CA ARG A 120 11.18 11.86 -12.31
C ARG A 120 11.87 10.67 -11.67
N ILE A 121 11.44 10.27 -10.45
CA ILE A 121 11.97 9.08 -9.76
C ILE A 121 11.65 7.82 -10.57
N VAL A 122 10.38 7.65 -10.94
CA VAL A 122 9.92 6.45 -11.66
C VAL A 122 10.58 6.34 -13.03
N ASP A 123 10.73 7.45 -13.75
CA ASP A 123 11.38 7.45 -15.06
C ASP A 123 12.90 7.21 -14.94
N TRP A 124 13.56 7.83 -13.97
CA TRP A 124 14.95 7.56 -13.69
C TRP A 124 15.21 6.07 -13.33
N ILE A 125 14.36 5.46 -12.49
CA ILE A 125 14.47 4.03 -12.15
C ILE A 125 14.37 3.17 -13.40
N LYS A 126 13.47 3.48 -14.32
CA LYS A 126 13.32 2.75 -15.59
C LYS A 126 14.54 2.91 -16.50
N GLU A 127 15.05 4.13 -16.64
CA GLU A 127 16.20 4.45 -17.47
C GLU A 127 17.47 3.76 -16.97
N GLU A 128 17.65 3.74 -15.64
CA GLU A 128 18.81 3.13 -14.97
C GLU A 128 18.68 1.62 -14.74
N SER A 129 17.60 0.98 -15.17
CA SER A 129 17.29 -0.42 -14.84
C SER A 129 18.42 -1.41 -15.07
N ASN A 130 19.22 -1.23 -16.15
CA ASN A 130 20.35 -2.09 -16.46
C ASN A 130 21.62 -1.79 -15.61
N ASN A 131 21.61 -0.70 -14.88
CA ASN A 131 22.74 -0.26 -14.07
C ASN A 131 22.60 -0.65 -12.60
N PHE A 132 21.46 -1.16 -12.13
CA PHE A 132 21.32 -1.64 -10.77
C PHE A 132 22.09 -2.95 -10.55
N SER A 133 22.59 -3.14 -9.33
CA SER A 133 23.22 -4.40 -8.94
C SER A 133 22.14 -5.48 -8.73
N PRO A 134 22.39 -6.73 -9.14
CA PRO A 134 21.44 -7.82 -8.89
C PRO A 134 21.21 -8.03 -7.40
N LEU A 135 19.94 -8.11 -6.99
CA LEU A 135 19.53 -8.27 -5.59
C LEU A 135 20.11 -9.54 -4.94
N PHE A 136 20.31 -10.62 -5.68
CA PHE A 136 20.87 -11.89 -5.21
C PHE A 136 22.34 -12.09 -5.60
N GLY A 137 23.08 -11.02 -5.91
CA GLY A 137 24.47 -11.07 -6.35
C GLY A 137 24.67 -11.64 -7.76
N THR A 138 23.64 -12.22 -8.35
CA THR A 138 23.59 -12.72 -9.72
C THR A 138 22.30 -12.26 -10.38
N ASN A 139 22.29 -12.15 -11.71
CA ASN A 139 21.04 -11.91 -12.42
C ASN A 139 20.03 -13.04 -12.10
N LEU A 140 18.76 -12.72 -12.08
CA LEU A 140 17.68 -13.67 -11.88
C LEU A 140 17.56 -14.59 -13.12
N ALA A 141 18.57 -15.44 -13.32
CA ALA A 141 18.58 -16.46 -14.35
C ALA A 141 17.61 -17.58 -13.95
N ASN A 142 16.89 -18.13 -14.93
CA ASN A 142 15.90 -19.18 -14.71
C ASN A 142 14.77 -18.77 -13.74
N LEU A 143 14.39 -17.49 -13.77
CA LEU A 143 13.26 -16.99 -13.01
C LEU A 143 11.96 -17.63 -13.54
N GLU A 144 11.23 -18.27 -12.66
CA GLU A 144 9.87 -18.72 -12.92
C GLU A 144 8.89 -17.73 -12.29
N ILE A 145 7.87 -17.31 -13.03
CA ILE A 145 6.82 -16.42 -12.52
C ILE A 145 5.57 -17.26 -12.29
N LYS A 146 5.06 -17.26 -11.06
CA LYS A 146 3.87 -18.01 -10.65
C LYS A 146 2.83 -17.10 -10.06
N SER A 147 1.57 -17.30 -10.44
CA SER A 147 0.45 -16.62 -9.80
C SER A 147 0.13 -17.26 -8.45
N LEU A 148 -0.04 -16.41 -7.44
CA LEU A 148 -0.56 -16.77 -6.11
C LEU A 148 -2.03 -16.38 -5.96
N SER A 149 -2.65 -15.95 -7.04
CA SER A 149 -4.05 -15.54 -7.05
C SER A 149 -4.99 -16.75 -6.93
N VAL A 150 -6.27 -16.50 -7.02
CA VAL A 150 -7.33 -17.51 -7.07
C VAL A 150 -7.14 -18.57 -8.19
N GLU A 151 -6.25 -18.29 -9.14
CA GLU A 151 -5.89 -19.21 -10.23
C GLU A 151 -4.95 -20.32 -9.76
N ASN A 152 -4.19 -20.09 -8.69
CA ASN A 152 -3.27 -21.08 -8.15
C ASN A 152 -4.04 -22.20 -7.44
N THR A 153 -3.94 -23.42 -7.99
CA THR A 153 -4.61 -24.60 -7.45
C THR A 153 -3.98 -25.13 -6.16
N SER A 154 -2.77 -24.68 -5.82
CA SER A 154 -2.07 -25.04 -4.57
C SER A 154 -2.58 -24.21 -3.36
N VAL A 155 -3.33 -23.14 -3.58
CA VAL A 155 -3.92 -22.36 -2.49
C VAL A 155 -5.07 -23.17 -1.86
N PRO A 156 -5.15 -23.30 -0.52
CA PRO A 156 -6.21 -24.02 0.17
C PRO A 156 -7.60 -23.61 -0.32
N GLN A 157 -8.49 -24.60 -0.42
CA GLN A 157 -9.86 -24.38 -0.91
C GLN A 157 -10.65 -23.42 -0.03
N ASN A 158 -10.34 -23.39 1.28
CA ASN A 158 -10.90 -22.43 2.22
C ASN A 158 -9.80 -21.51 2.76
N PRO A 159 -9.63 -20.32 2.17
CA PRO A 159 -8.61 -19.37 2.62
C PRO A 159 -8.84 -18.85 4.03
N PHE A 160 -10.02 -19.07 4.63
CA PHE A 160 -10.30 -18.67 6.01
C PHE A 160 -9.79 -19.68 7.03
N ASP A 161 -9.49 -20.91 6.60
CA ASP A 161 -8.94 -21.98 7.42
C ASP A 161 -7.40 -22.06 7.29
N LEU A 162 -6.75 -21.08 6.69
CA LEU A 162 -5.30 -21.00 6.60
C LEU A 162 -4.70 -20.96 8.01
N ARG A 163 -4.27 -22.14 8.45
CA ARG A 163 -3.45 -22.28 9.66
C ARG A 163 -2.05 -21.81 9.32
N ASN A 164 -1.34 -21.45 10.37
CA ASN A 164 0.01 -20.91 10.28
C ASN A 164 1.02 -21.83 9.59
N ASP A 165 0.86 -23.13 9.76
CA ASP A 165 1.65 -24.18 9.12
C ASP A 165 1.29 -24.37 7.64
N GLU A 166 0.10 -23.97 7.19
CA GLU A 166 -0.31 -24.02 5.79
C GLU A 166 0.19 -22.85 4.97
N ALA A 167 0.45 -21.70 5.61
CA ALA A 167 1.16 -20.60 4.96
C ALA A 167 2.57 -21.02 4.49
N LYS A 168 3.20 -21.95 5.21
CA LYS A 168 4.48 -22.57 4.83
C LYS A 168 4.36 -23.48 3.60
N ASN A 169 3.19 -24.05 3.35
CA ASN A 169 2.94 -25.07 2.33
C ASN A 169 2.18 -24.52 1.10
N ILE A 170 2.02 -23.20 0.97
CA ILE A 170 1.44 -22.64 -0.25
C ILE A 170 2.44 -22.77 -1.39
N GLY A 171 2.52 -23.99 -1.86
CA GLY A 171 2.87 -24.36 -3.22
C GLY A 171 4.21 -23.93 -3.78
N PHE A 172 5.27 -23.91 -2.98
CA PHE A 172 6.58 -23.52 -3.46
C PHE A 172 7.52 -24.70 -3.63
N GLU A 173 7.12 -25.65 -4.44
CA GLU A 173 8.13 -26.48 -5.09
C GLU A 173 8.76 -25.61 -6.18
N ILE A 174 9.99 -25.14 -5.95
CA ILE A 174 10.82 -24.60 -7.01
C ILE A 174 10.97 -25.73 -8.01
N GLY A 175 10.37 -25.60 -9.20
CA GLY A 175 10.39 -26.64 -10.21
C GLY A 175 11.83 -26.98 -10.59
N ASP A 176 12.07 -28.23 -10.99
CA ASP A 176 13.39 -28.71 -11.39
C ASP A 176 14.08 -27.73 -12.35
N GLY A 177 15.12 -27.03 -11.86
CA GLY A 177 15.99 -26.13 -12.63
C GLY A 177 15.72 -24.62 -12.48
N ALA A 178 14.70 -24.19 -11.77
CA ALA A 178 14.53 -22.78 -11.40
C ALA A 178 15.27 -22.47 -10.09
N SER A 179 16.15 -21.47 -10.09
CA SER A 179 16.84 -21.03 -8.88
C SER A 179 16.02 -20.01 -8.11
N PHE A 180 15.10 -19.30 -8.76
CA PHE A 180 14.27 -18.25 -8.22
C PHE A 180 12.86 -18.32 -8.77
N TRP A 181 11.92 -17.83 -7.97
CA TRP A 181 10.52 -17.80 -8.30
C TRP A 181 9.92 -16.46 -7.89
N LEU A 182 9.05 -15.88 -8.70
CA LEU A 182 8.52 -14.55 -8.51
C LEU A 182 7.01 -14.57 -8.37
N GLY A 183 6.50 -13.88 -7.34
CA GLY A 183 5.09 -13.50 -7.20
C GLY A 183 4.85 -12.09 -7.72
N TYR A 184 3.72 -11.90 -8.40
CA TYR A 184 3.42 -10.67 -9.12
C TYR A 184 3.18 -9.44 -8.25
N TYR A 185 3.55 -8.29 -8.79
CA TYR A 185 3.03 -6.99 -8.36
C TYR A 185 1.57 -6.83 -8.79
N ASN A 186 0.76 -6.19 -7.94
CA ASN A 186 -0.68 -5.94 -8.15
C ASN A 186 -1.53 -7.21 -8.22
N GLU A 187 -1.13 -8.24 -7.50
CA GLU A 187 -1.78 -9.53 -7.50
C GLU A 187 -2.80 -9.69 -6.36
N PRO A 188 -4.09 -9.94 -6.68
CA PRO A 188 -5.06 -10.31 -5.66
C PRO A 188 -4.83 -11.74 -5.20
N ARG A 189 -4.58 -11.95 -3.90
CA ARG A 189 -4.26 -13.25 -3.32
C ARG A 189 -5.28 -13.69 -2.28
N LEU A 190 -5.68 -14.96 -2.33
CA LEU A 190 -6.63 -15.53 -1.37
C LEU A 190 -6.10 -15.54 0.07
N ILE A 191 -4.79 -15.71 0.27
CA ILE A 191 -4.17 -15.70 1.60
C ILE A 191 -4.46 -14.41 2.37
N TYR A 192 -4.59 -13.29 1.67
CA TYR A 192 -4.91 -11.98 2.27
C TYR A 192 -6.38 -11.81 2.67
N THR A 193 -7.19 -12.86 2.52
CA THR A 193 -8.54 -12.89 3.11
C THR A 193 -8.53 -13.33 4.58
N ALA A 194 -7.39 -13.77 5.11
CA ALA A 194 -7.21 -14.09 6.53
C ALA A 194 -7.49 -12.86 7.43
N PRO A 195 -7.93 -13.08 8.69
CA PRO A 195 -8.30 -11.98 9.58
C PRO A 195 -7.22 -10.92 9.80
N ALA A 196 -5.93 -11.32 9.78
CA ALA A 196 -4.80 -10.41 9.94
C ALA A 196 -4.75 -9.27 8.91
N PHE A 197 -5.32 -9.48 7.72
CA PHE A 197 -5.33 -8.49 6.62
C PHE A 197 -6.62 -7.65 6.57
N ARG A 198 -7.47 -7.76 7.60
CA ARG A 198 -8.69 -6.96 7.71
C ARG A 198 -8.47 -5.80 8.65
N LEU A 199 -8.82 -4.61 8.20
CA LEU A 199 -8.83 -3.42 9.04
C LEU A 199 -10.18 -3.30 9.72
N GLY A 200 -10.20 -3.34 11.07
CA GLY A 200 -11.40 -3.14 11.88
C GLY A 200 -12.46 -4.25 11.79
N PRO A 201 -13.63 -4.05 12.37
CA PRO A 201 -14.70 -5.05 12.39
C PRO A 201 -15.34 -5.19 11.01
N TRP A 202 -15.21 -6.36 10.41
CA TRP A 202 -15.98 -6.92 9.30
C TRP A 202 -16.65 -6.00 8.27
N LYS A 203 -16.01 -4.92 7.86
CA LYS A 203 -16.47 -4.15 6.70
C LYS A 203 -15.79 -4.70 5.45
N ALA A 204 -16.57 -5.08 4.44
CA ALA A 204 -16.04 -5.54 3.16
C ALA A 204 -15.14 -4.52 2.51
N SER A 205 -15.39 -3.23 2.74
CA SER A 205 -14.59 -2.08 2.30
C SER A 205 -13.17 -2.03 2.87
N ASN A 206 -12.88 -2.73 3.96
CA ASN A 206 -11.59 -2.67 4.62
C ASN A 206 -10.73 -3.92 4.36
N ARG A 207 -10.92 -4.57 3.22
CA ARG A 207 -10.16 -5.78 2.85
C ARG A 207 -8.94 -5.40 2.03
N ARG A 208 -7.77 -5.63 2.61
CA ARG A 208 -6.50 -5.55 1.89
C ARG A 208 -6.20 -6.90 1.25
N THR A 209 -6.39 -7.03 -0.05
CA THR A 209 -6.28 -8.31 -0.76
C THR A 209 -5.34 -8.28 -1.96
N VAL A 210 -4.81 -7.10 -2.32
CA VAL A 210 -3.95 -6.93 -3.49
C VAL A 210 -2.52 -6.64 -3.07
N HIS A 211 -1.60 -7.51 -3.43
CA HIS A 211 -0.16 -7.37 -3.18
C HIS A 211 0.43 -6.22 -3.99
N ILE A 212 1.14 -5.29 -3.35
CA ILE A 212 1.71 -4.08 -3.97
C ILE A 212 3.23 -4.06 -3.91
N ALA A 213 3.84 -5.23 -4.01
CA ALA A 213 5.27 -5.46 -4.06
C ALA A 213 5.59 -6.59 -5.04
N ILE A 214 6.85 -6.95 -5.17
CA ILE A 214 7.30 -8.18 -5.82
C ILE A 214 7.89 -9.08 -4.75
N ASP A 215 7.43 -10.34 -4.71
CA ASP A 215 8.06 -11.36 -3.89
C ASP A 215 9.02 -12.18 -4.74
N VAL A 216 10.24 -12.38 -4.26
CA VAL A 216 11.19 -13.29 -4.92
C VAL A 216 11.55 -14.38 -3.95
N TYR A 217 11.14 -15.60 -4.30
CA TYR A 217 11.32 -16.81 -3.50
C TYR A 217 12.65 -17.47 -3.82
N ALA A 218 13.37 -17.87 -2.76
CA ALA A 218 14.60 -18.62 -2.80
C ALA A 218 14.79 -19.35 -1.47
N ASP A 219 15.83 -20.18 -1.35
CA ASP A 219 16.12 -20.89 -0.10
C ASP A 219 16.40 -19.92 1.06
N GLU A 220 16.06 -20.34 2.28
CA GLU A 220 16.47 -19.63 3.49
C GLU A 220 17.99 -19.41 3.53
N GLY A 221 18.42 -18.31 4.10
CA GLY A 221 19.85 -17.96 4.14
C GLY A 221 20.40 -17.41 2.82
N THR A 222 19.60 -17.33 1.74
CA THR A 222 20.04 -16.70 0.49
C THR A 222 20.39 -15.24 0.77
N GLU A 223 21.60 -14.85 0.33
CA GLU A 223 22.15 -13.51 0.56
C GLU A 223 21.50 -12.45 -0.32
N LEU A 224 21.26 -11.27 0.24
CA LEU A 224 20.72 -10.12 -0.47
C LEU A 224 21.74 -8.98 -0.54
N PHE A 225 21.81 -8.36 -1.71
CA PHE A 225 22.74 -7.29 -2.06
C PHE A 225 21.95 -6.05 -2.47
N ALA A 226 22.44 -4.87 -2.07
CA ALA A 226 21.77 -3.62 -2.38
C ALA A 226 21.78 -3.31 -3.90
N PRO A 227 20.62 -3.10 -4.53
CA PRO A 227 20.58 -2.76 -5.96
C PRO A 227 21.29 -1.46 -6.30
N LEU A 228 21.29 -0.51 -5.38
CA LEU A 228 21.90 0.82 -5.51
C LEU A 228 22.34 1.33 -4.14
N ASP A 229 23.11 2.42 -4.12
CA ASP A 229 23.52 3.08 -2.88
C ASP A 229 22.30 3.51 -2.07
N GLY A 230 22.35 3.31 -0.76
CA GLY A 230 21.27 3.67 0.15
C GLY A 230 21.75 3.99 1.55
N GLU A 231 20.85 4.50 2.35
CA GLU A 231 21.01 4.73 3.78
C GLU A 231 19.92 3.97 4.52
N VAL A 232 20.26 3.25 5.58
CA VAL A 232 19.29 2.55 6.41
C VAL A 232 18.34 3.57 7.04
N PHE A 233 17.08 3.56 6.60
CA PHE A 233 16.02 4.38 7.15
C PHE A 233 15.40 3.72 8.37
N THR A 234 15.20 2.39 8.30
CA THR A 234 14.66 1.56 9.40
C THR A 234 15.23 0.15 9.30
N ALA A 235 15.40 -0.50 10.47
CA ALA A 235 15.70 -1.91 10.60
C ALA A 235 15.01 -2.45 11.85
N GLU A 236 14.00 -3.31 11.69
CA GLU A 236 13.13 -3.80 12.77
C GLU A 236 12.84 -5.29 12.63
N TYR A 237 12.54 -5.95 13.75
CA TYR A 237 12.02 -7.30 13.79
C TYR A 237 10.56 -7.30 14.21
N ARG A 238 9.70 -7.88 13.38
CA ARG A 238 8.26 -8.01 13.58
C ARG A 238 7.91 -9.49 13.64
N ASP A 239 7.81 -10.03 14.83
CA ASP A 239 7.64 -11.46 15.08
C ASP A 239 6.16 -11.92 15.03
N ASN A 240 5.24 -11.04 14.69
CA ASN A 240 3.85 -11.43 14.51
C ASN A 240 3.71 -12.38 13.32
N GLN A 241 2.73 -13.25 13.42
CA GLN A 241 2.40 -14.15 12.33
C GLN A 241 1.80 -13.40 11.14
N LEU A 242 2.18 -13.81 9.93
CA LEU A 242 1.83 -13.16 8.66
C LEU A 242 2.36 -11.72 8.54
N ASP A 243 3.26 -11.30 9.43
CA ASP A 243 3.97 -10.03 9.36
C ASP A 243 5.31 -10.20 8.62
N TYR A 244 6.13 -9.17 8.58
CA TYR A 244 7.38 -9.11 7.82
C TYR A 244 8.55 -9.92 8.40
N GLY A 245 8.51 -10.35 9.66
CA GLY A 245 9.71 -10.87 10.30
C GLY A 245 10.79 -9.80 10.39
N GLY A 246 12.02 -10.08 9.93
CA GLY A 246 13.05 -9.06 9.75
C GLY A 246 12.69 -8.12 8.59
N VAL A 247 12.76 -6.80 8.83
CA VAL A 247 12.50 -5.78 7.81
C VAL A 247 13.60 -4.71 7.83
N ILE A 248 14.08 -4.35 6.64
CA ILE A 248 14.99 -3.23 6.41
C ILE A 248 14.38 -2.33 5.35
N ILE A 249 14.40 -1.03 5.62
CA ILE A 249 14.03 0.01 4.64
C ILE A 249 15.28 0.84 4.34
N LEU A 250 15.62 0.95 3.06
CA LEU A 250 16.69 1.83 2.59
C LEU A 250 16.10 3.08 1.96
N LYS A 251 16.66 4.23 2.32
CA LYS A 251 16.42 5.50 1.66
C LYS A 251 17.45 5.69 0.54
N HIS A 252 16.98 6.10 -0.62
CA HIS A 252 17.79 6.38 -1.80
C HIS A 252 17.59 7.82 -2.26
N ILE A 253 18.60 8.34 -2.96
CA ILE A 253 18.57 9.71 -3.50
C ILE A 253 18.98 9.65 -4.97
N THR A 254 18.11 10.15 -5.85
CA THR A 254 18.39 10.26 -7.28
C THR A 254 19.47 11.33 -7.56
N PRO A 255 20.09 11.36 -8.75
CA PRO A 255 20.97 12.47 -9.15
C PRO A 255 20.28 13.84 -9.10
N SER A 256 18.97 13.88 -9.29
CA SER A 256 18.13 15.10 -9.17
C SER A 256 17.78 15.45 -7.73
N LYS A 257 18.28 14.68 -6.75
CA LYS A 257 18.07 14.83 -5.30
C LYS A 257 16.63 14.55 -4.84
N ASP A 258 15.86 13.83 -5.63
CA ASP A 258 14.57 13.30 -5.19
C ASP A 258 14.81 12.06 -4.32
N GLU A 259 14.06 11.92 -3.23
CA GLU A 259 14.16 10.79 -2.30
C GLU A 259 13.12 9.72 -2.63
N PHE A 260 13.50 8.45 -2.48
CA PHE A 260 12.59 7.31 -2.52
C PHE A 260 13.12 6.18 -1.64
N PHE A 261 12.32 5.14 -1.44
CA PHE A 261 12.61 4.11 -0.46
C PHE A 261 12.36 2.72 -1.02
N THR A 262 13.15 1.75 -0.53
CA THR A 262 12.93 0.33 -0.81
C THR A 262 12.81 -0.43 0.50
N LEU A 263 11.80 -1.30 0.59
CA LEU A 263 11.60 -2.21 1.70
C LEU A 263 12.00 -3.62 1.32
N TYR A 264 12.69 -4.28 2.22
CA TYR A 264 13.08 -5.69 2.18
C TYR A 264 12.47 -6.38 3.41
N GLY A 265 11.48 -7.23 3.20
CA GLY A 265 10.80 -7.99 4.24
C GLY A 265 11.20 -9.46 4.26
N HIS A 266 10.80 -10.18 5.28
CA HIS A 266 11.01 -11.61 5.52
C HIS A 266 12.47 -12.00 5.68
N LEU A 267 13.26 -11.09 6.27
CA LEU A 267 14.70 -11.24 6.46
C LEU A 267 15.01 -12.01 7.75
N ASP A 268 16.23 -12.58 7.80
CA ASP A 268 16.77 -13.16 9.02
C ASP A 268 17.09 -12.05 10.04
N PRO A 269 16.46 -12.02 11.21
CA PRO A 269 16.63 -10.98 12.21
C PRO A 269 18.04 -10.91 12.80
N VAL A 270 18.86 -11.94 12.65
CA VAL A 270 20.26 -11.93 13.13
C VAL A 270 21.06 -10.79 12.50
N PHE A 271 20.76 -10.43 11.25
CA PHE A 271 21.45 -9.33 10.55
C PHE A 271 21.07 -7.95 11.10
N LEU A 272 19.89 -7.79 11.68
CA LEU A 272 19.43 -6.51 12.23
C LEU A 272 20.29 -6.03 13.39
N ASN A 273 20.95 -6.96 14.12
CA ASN A 273 21.82 -6.60 15.24
C ASN A 273 23.06 -5.78 14.82
N ASN A 274 23.44 -5.87 13.54
CA ASN A 274 24.63 -5.22 13.00
C ASN A 274 24.32 -4.01 12.11
N ILE A 275 23.02 -3.70 11.93
CA ILE A 275 22.56 -2.62 11.07
C ILE A 275 21.91 -1.54 11.94
N LYS A 276 22.27 -0.27 11.71
CA LYS A 276 21.72 0.88 12.44
C LYS A 276 21.14 1.89 11.46
N VAL A 277 20.11 2.58 11.91
CA VAL A 277 19.57 3.74 11.19
C VAL A 277 20.69 4.74 10.90
N GLY A 278 20.78 5.17 9.66
CA GLY A 278 21.83 6.06 9.15
C GLY A 278 23.05 5.35 8.56
N ASP A 279 23.20 4.03 8.70
CA ASP A 279 24.30 3.30 8.05
C ASP A 279 24.18 3.39 6.52
N LYS A 280 25.34 3.58 5.86
CA LYS A 280 25.40 3.62 4.39
C LYS A 280 25.63 2.23 3.85
N ILE A 281 24.80 1.83 2.93
CA ILE A 281 24.89 0.57 2.20
C ILE A 281 25.26 0.89 0.75
N ALA A 282 26.41 0.41 0.30
CA ALA A 282 26.86 0.64 -1.06
C ALA A 282 26.15 -0.29 -2.06
N LYS A 283 25.97 0.17 -3.29
CA LYS A 283 25.51 -0.66 -4.41
C LYS A 283 26.32 -1.95 -4.51
N GLY A 284 25.64 -3.10 -4.58
CA GLY A 284 26.27 -4.43 -4.63
C GLY A 284 26.85 -4.92 -3.30
N GLN A 285 26.69 -4.18 -2.21
CA GLN A 285 27.06 -4.62 -0.88
C GLN A 285 26.03 -5.63 -0.37
N LYS A 286 26.49 -6.77 0.15
CA LYS A 286 25.67 -7.70 0.94
C LYS A 286 25.28 -7.00 2.24
N PHE A 287 23.99 -7.04 2.59
CA PHE A 287 23.50 -6.39 3.81
C PHE A 287 22.54 -7.25 4.64
N CYS A 288 21.95 -8.30 4.06
CA CYS A 288 21.06 -9.21 4.77
C CYS A 288 20.95 -10.56 4.05
N GLN A 289 20.08 -11.43 4.57
CA GLN A 289 19.71 -12.71 3.95
C GLN A 289 18.25 -13.05 4.24
N LEU A 290 17.68 -14.00 3.50
CA LEU A 290 16.33 -14.50 3.70
C LEU A 290 16.20 -15.26 5.02
N GLY A 291 15.13 -14.98 5.77
CA GLY A 291 14.78 -15.65 7.01
C GLY A 291 14.10 -17.00 6.78
N ALA A 292 14.37 -17.94 7.70
CA ALA A 292 13.61 -19.17 7.80
C ALA A 292 12.14 -18.89 8.22
N PRO A 293 11.18 -19.80 7.95
CA PRO A 293 9.77 -19.60 8.30
C PRO A 293 9.53 -19.26 9.77
N GLU A 294 10.36 -19.77 10.68
CA GLU A 294 10.25 -19.56 12.12
C GLU A 294 10.49 -18.12 12.55
N VAL A 295 11.17 -17.33 11.70
CA VAL A 295 11.57 -15.94 12.02
C VAL A 295 11.10 -14.91 11.01
N ASN A 296 10.44 -15.32 9.93
CA ASN A 296 10.04 -14.45 8.84
C ASN A 296 8.51 -14.17 8.78
N GLY A 297 7.78 -14.47 9.85
CA GLY A 297 6.32 -14.35 9.91
C GLY A 297 5.57 -15.63 9.54
N GLY A 298 6.26 -16.76 9.36
CA GLY A 298 5.68 -18.06 8.99
C GLY A 298 5.54 -18.30 7.50
N TRP A 299 6.16 -17.47 6.67
CA TRP A 299 6.11 -17.57 5.21
C TRP A 299 7.14 -18.55 4.66
N ALA A 300 6.88 -19.10 3.45
CA ALA A 300 7.94 -19.70 2.66
C ALA A 300 9.06 -18.66 2.43
N PRO A 301 10.35 -19.06 2.46
CA PRO A 301 11.46 -18.10 2.37
C PRO A 301 11.40 -17.30 1.06
N HIS A 302 11.36 -15.98 1.19
CA HIS A 302 11.34 -15.03 0.07
C HIS A 302 11.74 -13.64 0.58
N VAL A 303 12.05 -12.73 -0.33
CA VAL A 303 12.07 -11.31 -0.05
C VAL A 303 10.79 -10.67 -0.56
N HIS A 304 10.08 -9.98 0.31
CA HIS A 304 9.08 -8.99 -0.08
C HIS A 304 9.82 -7.71 -0.44
N PHE A 305 9.85 -7.38 -1.74
CA PHE A 305 10.58 -6.23 -2.26
C PHE A 305 9.60 -5.16 -2.74
N GLN A 306 9.59 -4.02 -2.05
CA GLN A 306 8.63 -2.94 -2.30
C GLN A 306 9.35 -1.61 -2.50
N LEU A 307 8.87 -0.83 -3.47
CA LEU A 307 9.27 0.55 -3.72
C LEU A 307 8.22 1.49 -3.15
N ALA A 308 8.64 2.56 -2.48
CA ALA A 308 7.75 3.66 -2.10
C ALA A 308 8.37 5.01 -2.40
N LEU A 309 7.54 5.96 -2.82
CA LEU A 309 7.95 7.33 -3.11
C LEU A 309 7.90 8.24 -1.89
N THR A 310 7.30 7.78 -0.78
CA THR A 310 7.28 8.44 0.52
C THR A 310 7.08 7.41 1.62
N THR A 311 7.53 7.74 2.82
CA THR A 311 7.25 6.99 4.06
C THR A 311 6.22 7.69 4.94
N ASP A 312 5.69 8.82 4.50
CA ASP A 312 4.73 9.62 5.25
C ASP A 312 3.51 8.78 5.67
N GLY A 313 3.30 8.66 6.97
CA GLY A 313 2.22 7.87 7.57
C GLY A 313 2.37 6.37 7.51
N MET A 314 3.51 5.88 7.02
CA MET A 314 3.85 4.46 7.00
C MET A 314 5.04 4.15 7.92
N GLU A 315 5.99 5.06 8.02
CA GLU A 315 7.24 4.91 8.78
C GLU A 315 7.92 3.55 8.50
N ALA A 316 7.90 2.64 9.49
CA ALA A 316 8.38 1.27 9.35
C ALA A 316 7.26 0.27 9.02
N ASP A 317 5.99 0.68 9.12
CA ASP A 317 4.81 -0.19 8.93
C ASP A 317 4.17 0.02 7.55
N TRP A 318 4.87 -0.37 6.51
CA TRP A 318 4.35 -0.25 5.16
C TRP A 318 3.26 -1.26 4.89
N PRO A 319 2.16 -0.86 4.23
CA PRO A 319 1.18 -1.80 3.74
C PRO A 319 1.76 -2.59 2.55
N GLY A 320 2.08 -3.86 2.76
CA GLY A 320 2.47 -4.78 1.67
C GLY A 320 1.28 -5.18 0.79
N VAL A 321 0.07 -4.89 1.27
CA VAL A 321 -1.20 -5.29 0.66
C VAL A 321 -2.17 -4.13 0.70
N ALA A 322 -2.82 -3.82 -0.43
CA ALA A 322 -3.78 -2.73 -0.58
C ALA A 322 -5.23 -3.23 -0.66
N ASP A 323 -6.15 -2.36 -0.27
CA ASP A 323 -7.57 -2.51 -0.58
C ASP A 323 -7.80 -2.29 -2.08
N PRO A 324 -8.54 -3.16 -2.79
CA PRO A 324 -8.84 -2.99 -4.22
C PRO A 324 -9.44 -1.62 -4.57
N ASP A 325 -10.29 -1.07 -3.70
CA ASP A 325 -10.95 0.22 -3.92
C ASP A 325 -9.97 1.41 -3.78
N ASP A 326 -8.80 1.17 -3.17
CA ASP A 326 -7.77 2.18 -2.93
C ASP A 326 -6.48 1.93 -3.73
N LEU A 327 -6.52 0.93 -4.61
CA LEU A 327 -5.35 0.43 -5.33
C LEU A 327 -4.67 1.50 -6.19
N ARG A 328 -5.46 2.37 -6.83
CA ARG A 328 -4.90 3.47 -7.63
C ARG A 328 -4.01 4.40 -6.80
N PHE A 329 -4.41 4.71 -5.59
CA PHE A 329 -3.63 5.54 -4.68
C PHE A 329 -2.36 4.80 -4.24
N TRP A 330 -2.49 3.55 -3.79
CA TRP A 330 -1.33 2.79 -3.32
C TRP A 330 -0.33 2.48 -4.43
N ASN A 331 -0.77 2.25 -5.66
CA ASN A 331 0.13 2.09 -6.80
C ASN A 331 0.88 3.38 -7.17
N ALA A 332 0.31 4.54 -6.86
CA ALA A 332 1.00 5.81 -7.04
C ALA A 332 2.02 6.08 -5.93
N VAL A 333 1.75 5.62 -4.69
CA VAL A 333 2.69 5.71 -3.56
C VAL A 333 3.77 4.63 -3.64
N CYS A 334 3.37 3.41 -3.98
CA CYS A 334 4.24 2.23 -4.08
C CYS A 334 4.19 1.67 -5.51
N PRO A 335 4.91 2.29 -6.47
CA PRO A 335 4.92 1.81 -7.85
C PRO A 335 5.67 0.49 -7.99
N ASN A 336 5.47 -0.18 -9.16
CA ASN A 336 6.08 -1.47 -9.45
C ASN A 336 7.63 -1.41 -9.36
N PRO A 337 8.27 -2.20 -8.48
CA PRO A 337 9.71 -2.17 -8.27
C PRO A 337 10.53 -3.01 -9.28
N ALA A 338 9.90 -3.64 -10.28
CA ALA A 338 10.56 -4.59 -11.18
C ALA A 338 11.83 -4.06 -11.84
N ALA A 339 11.87 -2.78 -12.22
CA ALA A 339 13.04 -2.18 -12.84
C ALA A 339 14.28 -2.15 -11.93
N LEU A 340 14.09 -2.06 -10.61
CA LEU A 340 15.17 -2.18 -9.62
C LEU A 340 15.75 -3.60 -9.53
N LEU A 341 15.01 -4.60 -10.02
CA LEU A 341 15.43 -6.01 -10.11
C LEU A 341 15.96 -6.39 -11.50
N ASN A 342 16.18 -5.43 -12.39
CA ASN A 342 16.53 -5.63 -13.80
C ASN A 342 15.45 -6.42 -14.58
N LEU A 343 14.19 -6.32 -14.16
CA LEU A 343 13.04 -6.98 -14.79
C LEU A 343 12.16 -5.97 -15.50
N LYS A 344 11.41 -6.43 -16.50
CA LYS A 344 10.44 -5.59 -17.17
C LYS A 344 9.17 -5.45 -16.34
N ASN A 345 8.69 -4.21 -16.15
CA ASN A 345 7.50 -3.94 -15.37
C ASN A 345 6.27 -4.75 -15.83
N LEU A 346 6.10 -4.93 -17.14
CA LEU A 346 4.96 -5.67 -17.71
C LEU A 346 5.00 -7.16 -17.38
N ASP A 347 6.20 -7.76 -17.34
CA ASP A 347 6.35 -9.19 -17.05
C ASP A 347 6.06 -9.51 -15.58
N CYS A 348 6.22 -8.53 -14.69
CA CYS A 348 6.01 -8.67 -13.25
C CYS A 348 4.65 -8.13 -12.77
N PHE A 349 3.84 -7.57 -13.67
CA PHE A 349 2.53 -7.03 -13.34
C PHE A 349 1.47 -8.11 -13.54
N TYR A 350 0.69 -8.41 -12.49
CA TYR A 350 -0.37 -9.40 -12.57
C TYR A 350 -1.38 -9.08 -13.69
N GLN A 351 -1.62 -10.09 -14.51
CA GLN A 351 -2.64 -10.05 -15.54
C GLN A 351 -3.64 -11.18 -15.25
N PRO A 352 -4.92 -10.87 -15.03
CA PRO A 352 -5.92 -11.89 -14.74
C PRO A 352 -6.10 -12.80 -15.95
N SER A 353 -6.08 -14.11 -15.72
CA SER A 353 -6.42 -15.10 -16.72
C SER A 353 -7.90 -14.99 -17.11
N SER A 354 -8.22 -15.36 -18.32
CA SER A 354 -9.62 -15.44 -18.73
C SER A 354 -10.36 -16.53 -17.94
N LYS A 355 -11.67 -16.36 -17.73
CA LYS A 355 -12.51 -17.37 -17.10
C LYS A 355 -12.31 -18.78 -17.69
N LYS A 356 -12.09 -18.86 -19.00
CA LYS A 356 -11.86 -20.13 -19.71
C LYS A 356 -10.55 -20.78 -19.30
N GLU A 357 -9.47 -20.00 -19.18
CA GLU A 357 -8.15 -20.48 -18.75
C GLU A 357 -8.23 -20.99 -17.31
N VAL A 358 -8.76 -20.19 -16.39
CA VAL A 358 -8.96 -20.60 -14.98
C VAL A 358 -9.76 -21.89 -14.87
N MET A 359 -10.86 -22.02 -15.63
CA MET A 359 -11.67 -23.24 -15.61
C MET A 359 -10.92 -24.44 -16.19
N ASN A 360 -10.14 -24.25 -17.25
CA ASN A 360 -9.33 -25.32 -17.82
C ASN A 360 -8.26 -25.82 -16.86
N ASP A 361 -7.58 -24.94 -16.14
CA ASP A 361 -6.55 -25.32 -15.17
C ASP A 361 -7.16 -26.04 -13.97
N ARG A 362 -8.31 -25.58 -13.49
CA ARG A 362 -9.06 -26.29 -12.44
C ARG A 362 -9.53 -27.66 -12.89
N LEU A 363 -10.02 -27.80 -14.12
CA LEU A 363 -10.39 -29.10 -14.68
C LEU A 363 -9.21 -30.06 -14.75
N LYS A 364 -8.03 -29.59 -15.14
CA LYS A 364 -6.78 -30.41 -15.13
C LYS A 364 -6.44 -30.84 -13.70
N HIS A 365 -6.47 -29.90 -12.74
CA HIS A 365 -6.19 -30.19 -11.33
C HIS A 365 -7.14 -31.23 -10.74
N PHE A 366 -8.43 -31.15 -11.05
CA PHE A 366 -9.46 -32.10 -10.59
C PHE A 366 -9.60 -33.33 -11.49
N GLY A 367 -8.62 -33.64 -12.34
CA GLY A 367 -8.63 -34.83 -13.20
C GLY A 367 -9.69 -34.81 -14.28
N GLY A 368 -10.17 -33.65 -14.67
CA GLY A 368 -11.17 -33.49 -15.73
C GLY A 368 -12.62 -33.84 -15.33
N ASN A 369 -12.88 -34.16 -14.06
CA ASN A 369 -14.20 -34.61 -13.58
C ASN A 369 -15.09 -33.46 -13.02
N LEU A 370 -14.64 -32.21 -13.08
CA LEU A 370 -15.43 -31.08 -12.58
C LEU A 370 -16.38 -30.58 -13.68
N SER A 371 -17.70 -30.70 -13.44
CA SER A 371 -18.73 -30.04 -14.22
C SER A 371 -19.48 -29.04 -13.34
N VAL A 372 -19.46 -27.77 -13.71
CA VAL A 372 -20.20 -26.71 -13.02
C VAL A 372 -21.27 -26.19 -13.97
N SER A 373 -22.55 -26.36 -13.59
CA SER A 373 -23.67 -25.77 -14.31
C SER A 373 -24.48 -24.87 -13.35
N TYR A 374 -24.88 -23.71 -13.84
CA TYR A 374 -25.80 -22.83 -13.14
C TYR A 374 -27.17 -22.94 -13.79
N ASN A 375 -28.13 -23.51 -13.08
CA ASN A 375 -29.50 -23.70 -13.59
C ASN A 375 -30.35 -22.42 -13.50
N ASP A 376 -29.99 -21.50 -12.59
CA ASP A 376 -30.69 -20.26 -12.43
C ASP A 376 -29.76 -19.06 -12.64
N PRO A 377 -30.23 -17.98 -13.26
CA PRO A 377 -29.46 -16.76 -13.35
C PRO A 377 -29.28 -16.18 -11.93
N ILE A 378 -28.03 -15.92 -11.55
CA ILE A 378 -27.75 -15.16 -10.34
C ILE A 378 -28.29 -13.75 -10.57
N LEU A 379 -29.43 -13.44 -9.96
CA LEU A 379 -29.94 -12.06 -9.92
C LEU A 379 -29.05 -11.29 -8.94
N VAL A 380 -28.06 -10.58 -9.48
CA VAL A 380 -27.35 -9.56 -8.72
C VAL A 380 -28.31 -8.38 -8.64
N SER A 381 -28.94 -8.19 -7.48
CA SER A 381 -29.65 -6.94 -7.20
C SER A 381 -28.62 -5.80 -7.21
N ARG A 382 -28.83 -4.85 -8.10
CA ARG A 382 -28.05 -3.60 -8.18
C ARG A 382 -28.32 -2.72 -6.98
#